data_65ad3e2d797c912ffa6473938e8d5904
#
_entry.id   65ad3e2d797c912ffa6473938e8d5904
#
_cell.length_a   1.000
_cell.length_b   1.000
_cell.length_c   1.000
_cell.angle_alpha   90.00
_cell.angle_beta   90.00
_cell.angle_gamma   90.00
#
_symmetry.space_group_name_H-M   'P 1'
#
loop_
_entity.id
_entity.type
_entity.pdbx_description
1 polymer ?
#
loop_
_entity_poly.entity_id
_entity_poly.type
_entity_poly.pdbx_seq_one_letter_code
_entity_poly.pdbx_strand_id
1 'polypeptide(L)'
;MGISKLKVVLTEEAQAFLDAQPFKAQQKIYYNIFKVEEGVMKVDIFKKLENTEIWEFRTLYNGICYRLFSFWDTEEETLVIATHGIVKKTQKTPPKEIAKAEEIRKEYFNNKNK
;
A
#
# COMPACT_ATOMS: atom_id res chain seq x y z
N MET A 1 9.09 1.34 -27.36
CA MET A 1 8.78 0.49 -26.23
C MET A 1 8.45 1.30 -24.99
N GLY A 2 7.31 1.03 -24.39
CA GLY A 2 6.88 1.78 -23.23
C GLY A 2 7.41 1.20 -21.93
N ILE A 3 7.36 2.02 -20.87
CA ILE A 3 7.65 1.55 -19.53
C ILE A 3 6.45 0.75 -19.06
N SER A 4 6.72 -0.43 -18.49
CA SER A 4 5.63 -1.24 -17.92
C SER A 4 5.00 -0.50 -16.75
N LYS A 5 3.71 -0.33 -16.79
CA LYS A 5 2.98 0.29 -15.70
C LYS A 5 2.76 -0.71 -14.58
N LEU A 6 2.76 -0.20 -13.35
CA LEU A 6 2.45 -1.03 -12.20
C LEU A 6 0.94 -1.17 -12.06
N LYS A 7 0.52 -2.26 -11.47
CA LYS A 7 -0.88 -2.46 -11.13
C LYS A 7 -0.99 -2.68 -9.62
N VAL A 8 -1.84 -1.92 -8.97
CA VAL A 8 -2.09 -2.05 -7.54
C VAL A 8 -3.45 -2.71 -7.36
N VAL A 9 -3.45 -3.82 -6.62
CA VAL A 9 -4.67 -4.56 -6.32
C VAL A 9 -4.96 -4.42 -4.83
N LEU A 10 -6.19 -4.09 -4.49
CA LEU A 10 -6.61 -3.92 -3.10
C LEU A 10 -7.27 -5.20 -2.63
N THR A 11 -6.87 -5.69 -1.45
CA THR A 11 -7.61 -6.77 -0.79
C THR A 11 -8.96 -6.22 -0.34
N GLU A 12 -9.87 -7.11 0.07
CA GLU A 12 -11.14 -6.66 0.62
C GLU A 12 -10.94 -5.74 1.81
N GLU A 13 -9.99 -6.05 2.67
CA GLU A 13 -9.70 -5.24 3.85
C GLU A 13 -9.17 -3.86 3.46
N ALA A 14 -8.27 -3.80 2.49
CA ALA A 14 -7.75 -2.53 2.00
C ALA A 14 -8.87 -1.69 1.38
N GLN A 15 -9.74 -2.31 0.60
CA GLN A 15 -10.87 -1.62 -0.01
C GLN A 15 -11.81 -1.07 1.07
N ALA A 16 -12.11 -1.88 2.09
CA ALA A 16 -12.98 -1.46 3.19
C ALA A 16 -12.39 -0.27 3.94
N PHE A 17 -11.06 -0.28 4.15
CA PHE A 17 -10.40 0.84 4.78
C PHE A 17 -10.61 2.13 3.97
N LEU A 18 -10.39 2.07 2.66
CA LEU A 18 -10.55 3.24 1.81
C LEU A 18 -12.00 3.71 1.77
N ASP A 19 -12.94 2.78 1.67
CA ASP A 19 -14.37 3.12 1.61
C ASP A 19 -14.85 3.83 2.87
N ALA A 20 -14.19 3.59 4.00
CA ALA A 20 -14.55 4.19 5.29
C ALA A 20 -14.01 5.61 5.46
N GLN A 21 -13.16 6.10 4.55
CA GLN A 21 -12.55 7.41 4.69
C GLN A 21 -13.41 8.52 4.07
N PRO A 22 -13.20 9.79 4.49
CA PRO A 22 -13.89 10.91 3.86
C PRO A 22 -13.63 10.94 2.35
N PHE A 23 -14.62 11.34 1.57
CA PHE A 23 -14.53 11.31 0.12
C PHE A 23 -13.27 11.98 -0.45
N LYS A 24 -12.94 13.17 0.04
CA LYS A 24 -11.76 13.87 -0.46
C LYS A 24 -10.45 13.18 -0.08
N ALA A 25 -10.42 12.53 1.08
CA ALA A 25 -9.26 11.73 1.46
C ALA A 25 -9.12 10.53 0.54
N GLN A 26 -10.24 9.85 0.23
CA GLN A 26 -10.22 8.75 -0.73
C GLN A 26 -9.66 9.19 -2.06
N GLN A 27 -10.12 10.33 -2.58
CA GLN A 27 -9.65 10.84 -3.87
C GLN A 27 -8.13 11.02 -3.86
N LYS A 28 -7.59 11.58 -2.79
CA LYS A 28 -6.14 11.82 -2.71
C LYS A 28 -5.36 10.53 -2.59
N ILE A 29 -5.88 9.56 -1.83
CA ILE A 29 -5.23 8.26 -1.71
C ILE A 29 -5.18 7.56 -3.07
N TYR A 30 -6.30 7.53 -3.79
CA TYR A 30 -6.35 6.93 -5.12
C TYR A 30 -5.45 7.66 -6.10
N TYR A 31 -5.37 8.98 -6.00
CA TYR A 31 -4.49 9.76 -6.85
C TYR A 31 -3.01 9.37 -6.62
N ASN A 32 -2.62 9.20 -5.36
CA ASN A 32 -1.25 8.79 -5.05
C ASN A 32 -0.98 7.36 -5.53
N ILE A 33 -1.95 6.46 -5.39
CA ILE A 33 -1.81 5.09 -5.91
C ILE A 33 -1.62 5.14 -7.43
N PHE A 34 -2.43 5.95 -8.11
CA PHE A 34 -2.33 6.11 -9.56
C PHE A 34 -0.95 6.62 -9.97
N LYS A 35 -0.40 7.60 -9.24
CA LYS A 35 0.94 8.11 -9.53
C LYS A 35 1.99 7.01 -9.45
N VAL A 36 1.90 6.15 -8.45
CA VAL A 36 2.82 5.02 -8.30
C VAL A 36 2.64 4.06 -9.48
N GLU A 37 1.41 3.78 -9.87
CA GLU A 37 1.15 2.91 -11.04
C GLU A 37 1.77 3.48 -12.30
N GLU A 38 1.83 4.82 -12.41
CA GLU A 38 2.45 5.49 -13.56
C GLU A 38 3.97 5.63 -13.43
N GLY A 39 4.56 5.09 -12.37
CA GLY A 39 6.01 5.06 -12.19
C GLY A 39 6.58 6.16 -11.30
N VAL A 40 5.75 6.94 -10.63
CA VAL A 40 6.24 7.99 -9.72
C VAL A 40 6.56 7.36 -8.37
N MET A 41 7.86 7.15 -8.13
CA MET A 41 8.34 6.41 -6.94
C MET A 41 8.95 7.35 -5.90
N LYS A 42 8.19 8.36 -5.49
CA LYS A 42 8.65 9.29 -4.45
C LYS A 42 8.40 8.71 -3.06
N VAL A 43 9.42 8.80 -2.18
CA VAL A 43 9.32 8.24 -0.83
C VAL A 43 8.25 8.91 0.02
N ASP A 44 7.85 10.13 -0.31
CA ASP A 44 6.78 10.80 0.43
C ASP A 44 5.39 10.22 0.11
N ILE A 45 5.26 9.42 -0.97
CA ILE A 45 3.99 8.76 -1.30
C ILE A 45 4.09 7.23 -1.30
N PHE A 46 5.29 6.66 -1.47
CA PHE A 46 5.45 5.20 -1.54
C PHE A 46 6.84 4.83 -1.04
N LYS A 47 6.93 4.16 0.10
CA LYS A 47 8.19 3.90 0.78
C LYS A 47 8.29 2.46 1.27
N LYS A 48 9.45 1.84 1.05
CA LYS A 48 9.73 0.54 1.64
C LYS A 48 10.11 0.72 3.11
N LEU A 49 9.53 -0.10 3.97
CA LEU A 49 9.84 -0.06 5.41
C LEU A 49 11.11 -0.84 5.68
N GLU A 50 11.99 -0.31 6.54
CA GLU A 50 13.28 -0.91 6.83
C GLU A 50 13.16 -2.35 7.35
N ASN A 51 14.06 -3.21 6.85
CA ASN A 51 14.16 -4.60 7.28
C ASN A 51 12.88 -5.42 7.03
N THR A 52 12.09 -5.02 6.05
CA THR A 52 10.87 -5.73 5.70
C THR A 52 10.72 -5.82 4.17
N GLU A 53 9.75 -6.63 3.74
CA GLU A 53 9.33 -6.65 2.34
C GLU A 53 8.04 -5.84 2.16
N ILE A 54 7.71 -5.01 3.14
CA ILE A 54 6.47 -4.24 3.14
C ILE A 54 6.74 -2.81 2.68
N TRP A 55 5.87 -2.33 1.80
CA TRP A 55 5.88 -0.96 1.30
C TRP A 55 4.66 -0.24 1.84
N GLU A 56 4.76 1.07 1.96
CA GLU A 56 3.71 1.88 2.55
C GLU A 56 3.34 3.00 1.58
N PHE A 57 2.08 3.00 1.13
CA PHE A 57 1.53 4.18 0.45
C PHE A 57 1.25 5.22 1.52
N ARG A 58 1.66 6.44 1.29
CA ARG A 58 1.57 7.51 2.27
C ARG A 58 0.77 8.66 1.68
N THR A 59 -0.29 9.06 2.37
CA THR A 59 -1.11 10.18 1.93
C THR A 59 -1.36 11.11 3.09
N LEU A 60 -0.96 12.37 2.93
CA LEU A 60 -1.25 13.39 3.92
C LEU A 60 -2.38 14.25 3.39
N TYR A 61 -3.47 14.31 4.12
CA TYR A 61 -4.62 15.13 3.75
C TYR A 61 -5.24 15.74 4.98
N ASN A 62 -5.37 17.06 4.96
CA ASN A 62 -6.00 17.82 6.05
C ASN A 62 -5.39 17.50 7.42
N GLY A 63 -4.05 17.40 7.46
CA GLY A 63 -3.31 17.11 8.69
C GLY A 63 -3.34 15.66 9.15
N ILE A 64 -3.99 14.79 8.42
CA ILE A 64 -4.12 13.38 8.76
C ILE A 64 -3.29 12.53 7.82
N CYS A 65 -2.53 11.58 8.38
CA CYS A 65 -1.72 10.66 7.58
C CYS A 65 -2.47 9.35 7.39
N TYR A 66 -2.67 8.99 6.14
CA TYR A 66 -3.29 7.72 5.77
C TYR A 66 -2.18 6.81 5.25
N ARG A 67 -2.09 5.60 5.81
CA ARG A 67 -1.08 4.63 5.42
C ARG A 67 -1.76 3.39 4.90
N LEU A 68 -1.32 2.93 3.72
CA LEU A 68 -1.84 1.72 3.11
C LEU A 68 -0.65 0.78 2.92
N PHE A 69 -0.66 -0.37 3.59
CA PHE A 69 0.46 -1.31 3.53
C PHE A 69 0.33 -2.20 2.31
N SER A 70 1.46 -2.58 1.76
CA SER A 70 1.47 -3.34 0.52
C SER A 70 2.75 -4.16 0.38
N PHE A 71 2.76 -5.06 -0.58
CA PHE A 71 3.97 -5.79 -0.95
C PHE A 71 3.93 -6.08 -2.45
N TRP A 72 5.10 -6.33 -3.00
CA TRP A 72 5.22 -6.69 -4.41
C TRP A 72 5.04 -8.19 -4.58
N ASP A 73 4.35 -8.57 -5.64
CA ASP A 73 4.38 -9.95 -6.08
C ASP A 73 5.70 -10.15 -6.81
N THR A 74 6.60 -10.95 -6.21
CA THR A 74 7.95 -11.10 -6.75
C THR A 74 7.99 -11.93 -8.02
N GLU A 75 6.92 -12.63 -8.34
CA GLU A 75 6.81 -13.38 -9.58
C GLU A 75 6.24 -12.52 -10.70
N GLU A 76 5.42 -11.53 -10.36
CA GLU A 76 4.88 -10.58 -11.30
C GLU A 76 5.35 -9.18 -10.89
N GLU A 77 6.49 -8.79 -11.41
CA GLU A 77 7.21 -7.58 -10.98
C GLU A 77 6.42 -6.29 -11.08
N THR A 78 5.32 -6.28 -11.82
CA THR A 78 4.49 -5.10 -11.98
C THR A 78 3.25 -5.12 -11.09
N LEU A 79 3.10 -6.13 -10.23
CA LEU A 79 1.93 -6.30 -9.39
C LEU A 79 2.22 -6.00 -7.93
N VAL A 80 1.46 -5.06 -7.36
CA VAL A 80 1.55 -4.66 -5.96
C VAL A 80 0.22 -4.97 -5.28
N ILE A 81 0.28 -5.66 -4.14
CA ILE A 81 -0.91 -6.05 -3.39
C ILE A 81 -1.02 -5.17 -2.14
N ALA A 82 -2.09 -4.40 -2.02
CA ALA A 82 -2.34 -3.60 -0.83
C ALA A 82 -3.10 -4.45 0.19
N THR A 83 -2.56 -4.57 1.39
CA THR A 83 -3.06 -5.49 2.41
C THR A 83 -4.13 -4.87 3.31
N HIS A 84 -3.84 -3.73 3.90
CA HIS A 84 -4.76 -3.03 4.79
C HIS A 84 -4.25 -1.62 5.03
N GLY A 85 -5.03 -0.79 5.69
CA GLY A 85 -4.64 0.58 5.96
C GLY A 85 -4.87 0.99 7.39
N ILE A 86 -4.24 2.09 7.78
CA ILE A 86 -4.46 2.72 9.08
C ILE A 86 -4.44 4.23 8.91
N VAL A 87 -5.07 4.91 9.86
CA VAL A 87 -5.00 6.36 9.98
C VAL A 87 -4.00 6.65 11.09
N LYS A 88 -3.00 7.49 10.80
CA LYS A 88 -1.93 7.78 11.76
C LYS A 88 -1.94 9.23 12.17
N LYS A 89 -1.68 9.46 13.46
CA LYS A 89 -1.47 10.79 14.00
C LYS A 89 0.00 11.02 14.35
N THR A 90 0.83 9.97 14.27
CA THR A 90 2.25 10.05 14.57
C THR A 90 3.07 9.59 13.36
N GLN A 91 4.37 9.93 13.36
CA GLN A 91 5.25 9.57 12.25
C GLN A 91 5.57 8.08 12.21
N LYS A 92 5.63 7.44 13.36
CA LYS A 92 6.12 6.07 13.45
C LYS A 92 5.04 5.05 13.14
N THR A 93 5.38 4.06 12.31
CA THR A 93 4.46 2.98 11.97
C THR A 93 4.45 1.94 13.09
N PRO A 94 3.28 1.55 13.61
CA PRO A 94 3.21 0.55 14.67
C PRO A 94 3.74 -0.82 14.17
N PRO A 95 4.63 -1.46 14.94
CA PRO A 95 5.19 -2.76 14.53
C PRO A 95 4.15 -3.85 14.29
N LYS A 96 3.03 -3.84 15.02
CA LYS A 96 1.98 -4.83 14.84
C LYS A 96 1.33 -4.75 13.47
N GLU A 97 1.26 -3.55 12.90
CA GLU A 97 0.68 -3.38 11.56
C GLU A 97 1.63 -3.90 10.50
N ILE A 98 2.92 -3.72 10.70
CA ILE A 98 3.93 -4.28 9.80
C ILE A 98 3.87 -5.80 9.86
N ALA A 99 3.76 -6.37 11.06
CA ALA A 99 3.67 -7.81 11.26
C ALA A 99 2.41 -8.37 10.57
N LYS A 100 1.30 -7.65 10.66
CA LYS A 100 0.07 -8.06 9.98
C LYS A 100 0.26 -8.10 8.47
N ALA A 101 0.90 -7.10 7.90
CA ALA A 101 1.15 -7.07 6.46
C ALA A 101 2.07 -8.21 6.03
N GLU A 102 3.09 -8.53 6.84
CA GLU A 102 3.98 -9.65 6.55
C GLU A 102 3.23 -10.98 6.58
N GLU A 103 2.30 -11.14 7.51
CA GLU A 103 1.50 -12.36 7.60
C GLU A 103 0.59 -12.51 6.38
N ILE A 104 -0.05 -11.43 5.96
CA ILE A 104 -0.89 -11.45 4.76
C ILE A 104 -0.04 -11.79 3.53
N ARG A 105 1.17 -11.26 3.47
CA ARG A 105 2.10 -11.56 2.39
C ARG A 105 2.43 -13.04 2.35
N LYS A 106 2.73 -13.64 3.51
CA LYS A 106 3.01 -15.08 3.58
C LYS A 106 1.84 -15.91 3.09
N GLU A 107 0.64 -15.56 3.52
CA GLU A 107 -0.57 -16.26 3.09
C GLU A 107 -0.77 -16.16 1.59
N TYR A 108 -0.52 -14.98 1.03
CA TYR A 108 -0.65 -14.75 -0.39
C TYR A 108 0.23 -15.72 -1.19
N PHE A 109 1.52 -15.79 -0.83
CA PHE A 109 2.44 -16.65 -1.55
C PHE A 109 2.18 -18.14 -1.29
N ASN A 110 1.76 -18.49 -0.08
CA ASN A 110 1.39 -19.87 0.23
C ASN A 110 0.21 -20.32 -0.63
N ASN A 111 -0.81 -19.50 -0.75
CA ASN A 111 -1.98 -19.82 -1.55
C ASN A 111 -1.67 -19.85 -3.05
N LYS A 112 -0.79 -18.96 -3.49
CA LYS A 112 -0.41 -18.90 -4.88
C LYS A 112 0.36 -20.12 -5.34
N ASN A 113 1.13 -20.72 -4.43
CA ASN A 113 1.99 -21.87 -4.76
C ASN A 113 1.33 -23.23 -4.53
N LYS A 114 0.03 -23.25 -4.30
CA LYS A 114 -0.70 -24.52 -4.16
C LYS A 114 -1.18 -25.06 -5.50
#